data_44dfe40954a6f84cb13815d6e035ac94
#
_entry.id   44dfe40954a6f84cb13815d6e035ac94
#
_cell.length_a   1.000
_cell.length_b   1.000
_cell.length_c   1.000
_cell.angle_alpha   90.00
_cell.angle_beta   90.00
_cell.angle_gamma   90.00
#
_symmetry.space_group_name_H-M   'P 1'
#
loop_
_entity.id
_entity.type
_entity.pdbx_description
1 polymer ?
#
loop_
_entity_poly.entity_id
_entity_poly.type
_entity_poly.pdbx_seq_one_letter_code
_entity_poly.pdbx_strand_id
1 'polypeptide(L)'
;MINYYLSCLIDYALEKKLIAECDEVYIINQLIDLFELDGYLPEEVTDRPEIHEILEKLCDYACENGMIPEDTVTRRDLFDTRVMGILTPRPYDVIWQFDRHYDTSPGVATDWFYDFCCDVNYIRKERIAKDKRWITNTEYGALDITVNLSKPEKDPKDIAAAAATLSKSKYPACLLCVENEGFSGNMRHPARQNLRLIPLELAGEKWMMQYSPYSYYPEHCIVLSKEHKPMVIDGGVFDRMFDFTEKFPHYFVGSNADLPIVGGSILSHEHFQGGRYVFPMDRAENEYEFTVPRFSGVTCSVLKWPMSVIRLQSSDRSRITALAVRILEKWRAYCDVSDNIYAKDENGLHNTITPIAHLDGNIYRLDLVLRNNQTSAERPMGIHHPRPEYHHIKKENIGLIEVMGLAVLPARLEKEMARLKELILSGKDLRGDSLTISHADWAEEILSRVSVDEDNIDSVINREIGHVFKNVLADCSVFSDLESFKRFISFVSAPKTK
;
A
#
# COMPACT_ATOMS: atom_id res chain seq x y z
N MET A 1 -16.95 -34.61 9.63
CA MET A 1 -16.81 -33.20 9.15
C MET A 1 -15.36 -32.70 9.23
N ILE A 2 -14.72 -32.71 10.42
CA ILE A 2 -13.33 -32.23 10.55
C ILE A 2 -12.35 -33.01 9.66
N ASN A 3 -12.43 -34.37 9.66
CA ASN A 3 -11.56 -35.22 8.87
C ASN A 3 -11.64 -34.88 7.33
N TYR A 4 -12.84 -34.63 6.83
CA TYR A 4 -13.03 -34.24 5.42
C TYR A 4 -12.28 -32.95 5.09
N TYR A 5 -12.41 -31.88 5.90
CA TYR A 5 -11.72 -30.63 5.63
C TYR A 5 -10.20 -30.72 5.88
N LEU A 6 -9.75 -31.59 6.78
CA LEU A 6 -8.32 -31.91 6.91
C LEU A 6 -7.81 -32.64 5.66
N SER A 7 -8.58 -33.61 5.11
CA SER A 7 -8.23 -34.26 3.85
C SER A 7 -8.16 -33.25 2.69
N CYS A 8 -9.17 -32.36 2.57
CA CYS A 8 -9.14 -31.26 1.58
C CYS A 8 -7.90 -30.36 1.73
N LEU A 9 -7.52 -30.02 2.97
CA LEU A 9 -6.36 -29.17 3.25
C LEU A 9 -5.04 -29.86 2.86
N ILE A 10 -4.90 -31.16 3.12
CA ILE A 10 -3.71 -31.94 2.74
C ILE A 10 -3.61 -32.04 1.22
N ASP A 11 -4.71 -32.41 0.54
CA ASP A 11 -4.75 -32.49 -0.93
C ASP A 11 -4.39 -31.13 -1.57
N TYR A 12 -4.94 -30.04 -1.03
CA TYR A 12 -4.58 -28.68 -1.45
C TYR A 12 -3.08 -28.41 -1.28
N ALA A 13 -2.51 -28.74 -0.12
CA ALA A 13 -1.11 -28.48 0.16
C ALA A 13 -0.16 -29.28 -0.75
N LEU A 14 -0.51 -30.53 -1.09
CA LEU A 14 0.21 -31.36 -2.04
C LEU A 14 0.09 -30.83 -3.48
N GLU A 15 -1.13 -30.46 -3.92
CA GLU A 15 -1.37 -29.88 -5.23
C GLU A 15 -0.59 -28.58 -5.46
N LYS A 16 -0.59 -27.71 -4.44
CA LYS A 16 0.13 -26.43 -4.44
C LYS A 16 1.62 -26.57 -4.15
N LYS A 17 2.11 -27.79 -3.91
CA LYS A 17 3.50 -28.08 -3.59
C LYS A 17 4.01 -27.31 -2.37
N LEU A 18 3.13 -27.03 -1.42
CA LEU A 18 3.51 -26.45 -0.12
C LEU A 18 4.19 -27.49 0.76
N ILE A 19 3.80 -28.76 0.61
CA ILE A 19 4.40 -29.93 1.25
C ILE A 19 4.73 -30.99 0.20
N ALA A 20 5.68 -31.87 0.52
CA ALA A 20 5.96 -33.06 -0.28
C ALA A 20 5.19 -34.27 0.28
N GLU A 21 4.99 -35.32 -0.52
CA GLU A 21 4.33 -36.57 -0.07
C GLU A 21 4.96 -37.16 1.19
N CYS A 22 6.29 -37.04 1.36
CA CYS A 22 6.98 -37.52 2.55
C CYS A 22 6.68 -36.74 3.83
N ASP A 23 6.13 -35.50 3.70
CA ASP A 23 5.78 -34.63 4.83
C ASP A 23 4.35 -34.88 5.34
N GLU A 24 3.51 -35.59 4.57
CA GLU A 24 2.08 -35.73 4.81
C GLU A 24 1.79 -36.22 6.25
N VAL A 25 2.40 -37.34 6.69
CA VAL A 25 2.18 -37.88 8.02
C VAL A 25 2.62 -36.88 9.11
N TYR A 26 3.74 -36.21 8.91
CA TYR A 26 4.24 -35.22 9.85
C TYR A 26 3.25 -34.03 9.97
N ILE A 27 2.76 -33.54 8.87
CA ILE A 27 1.79 -32.41 8.82
C ILE A 27 0.46 -32.81 9.44
N ILE A 28 -0.06 -34.02 9.13
CA ILE A 28 -1.28 -34.56 9.76
C ILE A 28 -1.14 -34.58 11.28
N ASN A 29 -0.02 -35.08 11.81
CA ASN A 29 0.20 -35.13 13.25
C ASN A 29 0.26 -33.73 13.89
N GLN A 30 0.79 -32.70 13.18
CA GLN A 30 0.75 -31.32 13.66
C GLN A 30 -0.68 -30.74 13.65
N LEU A 31 -1.50 -31.12 12.66
CA LEU A 31 -2.91 -30.71 12.60
C LEU A 31 -3.74 -31.43 13.68
N ILE A 32 -3.51 -32.72 13.93
CA ILE A 32 -4.13 -33.48 15.06
C ILE A 32 -3.85 -32.78 16.40
N ASP A 33 -2.60 -32.40 16.64
CA ASP A 33 -2.22 -31.68 17.87
C ASP A 33 -2.90 -30.28 17.93
N LEU A 34 -2.90 -29.53 16.83
CA LEU A 34 -3.51 -28.20 16.77
C LEU A 34 -5.02 -28.25 17.06
N PHE A 35 -5.74 -29.23 16.50
CA PHE A 35 -7.19 -29.39 16.65
C PHE A 35 -7.60 -30.27 17.84
N GLU A 36 -6.64 -30.69 18.69
CA GLU A 36 -6.85 -31.50 19.87
C GLU A 36 -7.66 -32.80 19.58
N LEU A 37 -7.34 -33.44 18.43
CA LEU A 37 -8.02 -34.66 17.97
C LEU A 37 -7.36 -35.92 18.54
N ASP A 38 -8.15 -36.98 18.81
CA ASP A 38 -7.65 -38.28 19.17
C ASP A 38 -6.95 -39.04 18.03
N GLY A 39 -7.22 -38.60 16.76
CA GLY A 39 -6.66 -39.20 15.57
C GLY A 39 -7.26 -38.59 14.28
N TYR A 40 -6.83 -39.15 13.15
CA TYR A 40 -7.29 -38.70 11.82
C TYR A 40 -7.74 -39.93 11.02
N LEU A 41 -8.87 -39.80 10.36
CA LEU A 41 -9.39 -40.77 9.39
C LEU A 41 -9.51 -40.06 8.03
N PRO A 42 -8.67 -40.43 7.04
CA PRO A 42 -8.75 -39.80 5.73
C PRO A 42 -10.11 -40.05 5.08
N GLU A 43 -10.67 -39.00 4.51
CA GLU A 43 -11.93 -39.06 3.76
C GLU A 43 -11.65 -38.74 2.28
N GLU A 44 -12.40 -39.42 1.39
CA GLU A 44 -12.29 -39.12 -0.06
C GLU A 44 -12.78 -37.72 -0.35
N VAL A 45 -11.92 -36.91 -0.99
CA VAL A 45 -12.26 -35.54 -1.39
C VAL A 45 -13.05 -35.58 -2.68
N THR A 46 -14.36 -35.34 -2.61
CA THR A 46 -15.27 -35.34 -3.75
C THR A 46 -15.37 -33.98 -4.43
N ASP A 47 -15.30 -32.92 -3.63
CA ASP A 47 -15.29 -31.53 -4.10
C ASP A 47 -13.89 -30.92 -3.84
N ARG A 48 -13.52 -29.91 -4.61
CA ARG A 48 -12.27 -29.19 -4.43
C ARG A 48 -12.59 -27.76 -3.96
N PRO A 49 -12.91 -27.57 -2.66
CA PRO A 49 -13.20 -26.25 -2.15
C PRO A 49 -11.95 -25.35 -2.19
N GLU A 50 -12.18 -24.06 -2.38
CA GLU A 50 -11.12 -23.07 -2.31
C GLU A 50 -10.53 -22.99 -0.89
N ILE A 51 -9.27 -22.57 -0.77
CA ILE A 51 -8.57 -22.55 0.52
C ILE A 51 -9.31 -21.75 1.59
N HIS A 52 -9.96 -20.64 1.23
CA HIS A 52 -10.71 -19.84 2.18
C HIS A 52 -11.94 -20.57 2.72
N GLU A 53 -12.62 -21.39 1.90
CA GLU A 53 -13.76 -22.23 2.31
C GLU A 53 -13.31 -23.34 3.28
N ILE A 54 -12.17 -23.99 2.99
CA ILE A 54 -11.59 -25.00 3.88
C ILE A 54 -11.28 -24.37 5.25
N LEU A 55 -10.59 -23.23 5.25
CA LEU A 55 -10.19 -22.53 6.47
C LEU A 55 -11.40 -22.00 7.26
N GLU A 56 -12.45 -21.54 6.58
CA GLU A 56 -13.70 -21.14 7.23
C GLU A 56 -14.31 -22.30 8.02
N LYS A 57 -14.41 -23.49 7.41
CA LYS A 57 -14.95 -24.70 8.08
C LYS A 57 -14.07 -25.19 9.22
N LEU A 58 -12.75 -25.11 9.08
CA LEU A 58 -11.82 -25.42 10.15
C LEU A 58 -11.93 -24.43 11.32
N CYS A 59 -12.14 -23.13 11.02
CA CYS A 59 -12.43 -22.12 12.05
C CYS A 59 -13.79 -22.34 12.71
N ASP A 60 -14.84 -22.73 11.96
CA ASP A 60 -16.14 -23.09 12.53
C ASP A 60 -15.98 -24.20 13.58
N TYR A 61 -15.26 -25.28 13.22
CA TYR A 61 -14.95 -26.36 14.15
C TYR A 61 -14.20 -25.86 15.40
N ALA A 62 -13.20 -24.97 15.20
CA ALA A 62 -12.41 -24.42 16.30
C ALA A 62 -13.26 -23.52 17.23
N CYS A 63 -14.24 -22.79 16.69
CA CYS A 63 -15.21 -22.03 17.49
C CYS A 63 -16.13 -22.94 18.29
N GLU A 64 -16.69 -23.98 17.66
CA GLU A 64 -17.61 -24.94 18.30
C GLU A 64 -16.94 -25.72 19.45
N ASN A 65 -15.62 -25.95 19.35
CA ASN A 65 -14.84 -26.67 20.35
C ASN A 65 -14.06 -25.76 21.32
N GLY A 66 -14.34 -24.45 21.30
CA GLY A 66 -13.78 -23.48 22.25
C GLY A 66 -12.31 -23.13 22.05
N MET A 67 -11.68 -23.57 20.96
CA MET A 67 -10.30 -23.19 20.58
C MET A 67 -10.22 -21.71 20.19
N ILE A 68 -11.29 -21.20 19.57
CA ILE A 68 -11.52 -19.77 19.32
C ILE A 68 -12.57 -19.30 20.34
N PRO A 69 -12.17 -18.56 21.39
CA PRO A 69 -13.07 -18.25 22.52
C PRO A 69 -14.20 -17.26 22.17
N GLU A 70 -14.00 -16.46 21.16
CA GLU A 70 -15.01 -15.51 20.63
C GLU A 70 -14.89 -15.48 19.12
N ASP A 71 -16.01 -15.64 18.43
CA ASP A 71 -16.07 -15.64 16.96
C ASP A 71 -15.97 -14.21 16.41
N THR A 72 -14.73 -13.75 16.19
CA THR A 72 -14.41 -12.46 15.55
C THR A 72 -13.45 -12.68 14.41
N VAL A 73 -13.46 -11.75 13.42
CA VAL A 73 -12.56 -11.81 12.26
C VAL A 73 -11.09 -11.87 12.70
N THR A 74 -10.69 -11.07 13.69
CA THR A 74 -9.31 -11.07 14.19
C THR A 74 -8.89 -12.43 14.74
N ARG A 75 -9.76 -13.08 15.51
CA ARG A 75 -9.45 -14.39 16.13
C ARG A 75 -9.43 -15.51 15.11
N ARG A 76 -10.37 -15.49 14.14
CA ARG A 76 -10.33 -16.40 12.99
C ARG A 76 -9.05 -16.22 12.21
N ASP A 77 -8.61 -14.98 11.93
CA ASP A 77 -7.36 -14.70 11.24
C ASP A 77 -6.11 -15.16 11.99
N LEU A 78 -6.11 -15.11 13.33
CA LEU A 78 -5.03 -15.67 14.13
C LEU A 78 -4.97 -17.20 14.03
N PHE A 79 -6.14 -17.85 14.02
CA PHE A 79 -6.23 -19.30 14.00
C PHE A 79 -5.94 -19.88 12.59
N ASP A 80 -6.58 -19.36 11.54
CA ASP A 80 -6.37 -19.83 10.18
C ASP A 80 -4.94 -19.62 9.70
N THR A 81 -4.31 -18.50 10.09
CA THR A 81 -2.89 -18.26 9.82
C THR A 81 -2.00 -19.26 10.56
N ARG A 82 -2.39 -19.71 11.76
CA ARG A 82 -1.70 -20.79 12.48
C ARG A 82 -1.82 -22.11 11.74
N VAL A 83 -3.00 -22.45 11.21
CA VAL A 83 -3.21 -23.63 10.36
C VAL A 83 -2.30 -23.57 9.14
N MET A 84 -2.34 -22.47 8.39
CA MET A 84 -1.50 -22.30 7.21
C MET A 84 0.00 -22.29 7.52
N GLY A 85 0.38 -21.80 8.71
CA GLY A 85 1.76 -21.81 9.17
C GLY A 85 2.37 -23.22 9.27
N ILE A 86 1.55 -24.24 9.55
CA ILE A 86 1.98 -25.65 9.57
C ILE A 86 2.34 -26.13 8.16
N LEU A 87 1.60 -25.68 7.14
CA LEU A 87 1.79 -26.05 5.73
C LEU A 87 2.84 -25.21 5.02
N THR A 88 3.22 -24.05 5.59
CA THR A 88 4.09 -23.10 4.92
C THR A 88 5.55 -23.54 5.01
N PRO A 89 6.27 -23.78 3.90
CA PRO A 89 7.68 -24.16 3.88
C PRO A 89 8.55 -23.20 4.70
N ARG A 90 9.67 -23.69 5.19
CA ARG A 90 10.62 -22.88 5.97
C ARG A 90 11.25 -21.77 5.11
N PRO A 91 11.70 -20.66 5.72
CA PRO A 91 12.35 -19.56 5.00
C PRO A 91 13.47 -20.02 4.06
N TYR A 92 14.32 -20.98 4.51
CA TYR A 92 15.40 -21.51 3.68
C TYR A 92 14.90 -22.12 2.36
N ASP A 93 13.83 -22.91 2.42
CA ASP A 93 13.29 -23.62 1.25
C ASP A 93 12.66 -22.61 0.25
N VAL A 94 11.98 -21.58 0.79
CA VAL A 94 11.37 -20.53 -0.03
C VAL A 94 12.45 -19.66 -0.70
N ILE A 95 13.47 -19.25 0.02
CA ILE A 95 14.61 -18.48 -0.52
C ILE A 95 15.33 -19.29 -1.61
N TRP A 96 15.59 -20.57 -1.34
CA TRP A 96 16.25 -21.44 -2.32
C TRP A 96 15.43 -21.60 -3.61
N GLN A 97 14.11 -21.74 -3.50
CA GLN A 97 13.22 -21.80 -4.65
C GLN A 97 13.18 -20.47 -5.40
N PHE A 98 13.08 -19.35 -4.68
CA PHE A 98 13.12 -18.02 -5.29
C PHE A 98 14.41 -17.82 -6.10
N ASP A 99 15.57 -18.16 -5.54
CA ASP A 99 16.86 -18.01 -6.21
C ASP A 99 16.92 -18.86 -7.49
N ARG A 100 16.44 -20.09 -7.46
CA ARG A 100 16.36 -20.95 -8.65
C ARG A 100 15.46 -20.36 -9.75
N HIS A 101 14.33 -19.77 -9.38
CA HIS A 101 13.47 -19.08 -10.34
C HIS A 101 14.13 -17.80 -10.85
N TYR A 102 14.88 -17.10 -9.99
CA TYR A 102 15.61 -15.89 -10.35
C TYR A 102 16.76 -16.19 -11.36
N ASP A 103 17.39 -17.35 -11.28
CA ASP A 103 18.37 -17.82 -12.28
C ASP A 103 17.74 -17.93 -13.70
N THR A 104 16.43 -18.12 -13.79
CA THR A 104 15.72 -18.11 -15.06
C THR A 104 15.42 -16.68 -15.50
N SER A 105 14.75 -15.91 -14.68
CA SER A 105 14.59 -14.46 -14.81
C SER A 105 14.00 -13.86 -13.54
N PRO A 106 14.22 -12.56 -13.28
CA PRO A 106 13.56 -11.84 -12.17
C PRO A 106 12.03 -11.95 -12.19
N GLY A 107 11.42 -11.89 -13.39
CA GLY A 107 9.96 -12.01 -13.54
C GLY A 107 9.43 -13.38 -13.12
N VAL A 108 10.11 -14.47 -13.51
CA VAL A 108 9.72 -15.84 -13.09
C VAL A 108 9.80 -16.02 -11.58
N ALA A 109 10.80 -15.42 -10.93
CA ALA A 109 10.95 -15.48 -9.48
C ALA A 109 9.83 -14.72 -8.75
N THR A 110 9.50 -13.51 -9.21
CA THR A 110 8.44 -12.71 -8.60
C THR A 110 7.06 -13.29 -8.83
N ASP A 111 6.77 -13.82 -10.04
CA ASP A 111 5.53 -14.53 -10.35
C ASP A 111 5.33 -15.72 -9.40
N TRP A 112 6.37 -16.58 -9.29
CA TRP A 112 6.33 -17.73 -8.39
C TRP A 112 6.12 -17.31 -6.92
N PHE A 113 6.84 -16.29 -6.44
CA PHE A 113 6.74 -15.86 -5.05
C PHE A 113 5.39 -15.21 -4.74
N TYR A 114 4.80 -14.50 -5.71
CA TYR A 114 3.46 -13.95 -5.57
C TYR A 114 2.40 -15.06 -5.47
N ASP A 115 2.47 -16.04 -6.37
CA ASP A 115 1.58 -17.21 -6.35
C ASP A 115 1.74 -18.00 -5.04
N PHE A 116 2.98 -18.22 -4.59
CA PHE A 116 3.27 -18.82 -3.29
C PHE A 116 2.60 -18.06 -2.14
N CYS A 117 2.70 -16.73 -2.09
CA CYS A 117 2.06 -15.92 -1.06
C CYS A 117 0.53 -16.00 -1.10
N CYS A 118 -0.06 -16.21 -2.27
CA CYS A 118 -1.48 -16.50 -2.43
C CYS A 118 -1.82 -17.91 -1.94
N ASP A 119 -1.03 -18.92 -2.33
CA ASP A 119 -1.28 -20.32 -2.01
C ASP A 119 -1.13 -20.62 -0.50
N VAL A 120 -0.24 -19.92 0.20
CA VAL A 120 -0.17 -19.99 1.68
C VAL A 120 -1.22 -19.09 2.38
N ASN A 121 -2.17 -18.51 1.63
CA ASN A 121 -3.21 -17.61 2.14
C ASN A 121 -2.66 -16.40 2.92
N TYR A 122 -1.42 -15.97 2.62
CA TYR A 122 -0.89 -14.71 3.12
C TYR A 122 -1.53 -13.52 2.40
N ILE A 123 -1.70 -13.64 1.08
CA ILE A 123 -2.51 -12.74 0.24
C ILE A 123 -3.89 -13.37 0.09
N ARG A 124 -4.89 -12.79 0.72
CA ARG A 124 -6.27 -13.31 0.77
C ARG A 124 -7.06 -12.85 -0.45
N LYS A 125 -6.97 -13.62 -1.55
CA LYS A 125 -7.61 -13.28 -2.84
C LYS A 125 -9.11 -13.05 -2.70
N GLU A 126 -9.80 -13.83 -1.88
CA GLU A 126 -11.24 -13.72 -1.63
C GLU A 126 -11.66 -12.40 -0.99
N ARG A 127 -10.76 -11.80 -0.18
CA ARG A 127 -11.00 -10.46 0.39
C ARG A 127 -10.72 -9.37 -0.64
N ILE A 128 -9.63 -9.49 -1.39
CA ILE A 128 -9.25 -8.53 -2.43
C ILE A 128 -10.30 -8.47 -3.54
N ALA A 129 -10.93 -9.60 -3.86
CA ALA A 129 -12.00 -9.67 -4.87
C ALA A 129 -13.25 -8.85 -4.49
N LYS A 130 -13.42 -8.50 -3.20
CA LYS A 130 -14.53 -7.67 -2.72
C LYS A 130 -14.31 -6.17 -2.96
N ASP A 131 -13.05 -5.74 -3.20
CA ASP A 131 -12.73 -4.34 -3.43
C ASP A 131 -13.54 -3.78 -4.61
N LYS A 132 -14.08 -2.57 -4.44
CA LYS A 132 -14.76 -1.86 -5.54
C LYS A 132 -13.73 -1.03 -6.30
N ARG A 133 -13.67 -1.18 -7.62
CA ARG A 133 -12.68 -0.50 -8.45
C ARG A 133 -13.34 0.11 -9.68
N TRP A 134 -12.95 1.34 -10.02
CA TRP A 134 -13.33 2.02 -11.25
C TRP A 134 -12.31 3.07 -11.66
N ILE A 135 -12.49 3.62 -12.85
CA ILE A 135 -11.65 4.67 -13.40
C ILE A 135 -12.45 5.95 -13.54
N THR A 136 -11.85 7.09 -13.17
CA THR A 136 -12.44 8.41 -13.41
C THR A 136 -11.52 9.25 -14.28
N ASN A 137 -12.03 9.71 -15.43
CA ASN A 137 -11.30 10.60 -16.32
C ASN A 137 -11.28 12.04 -15.79
N THR A 138 -10.11 12.67 -15.84
CA THR A 138 -9.87 14.07 -15.42
C THR A 138 -9.03 14.78 -16.47
N GLU A 139 -8.82 16.09 -16.27
CA GLU A 139 -7.89 16.91 -17.08
C GLU A 139 -6.41 16.47 -16.97
N TYR A 140 -6.08 15.65 -15.98
CA TYR A 140 -4.74 15.07 -15.75
C TYR A 140 -4.63 13.63 -16.28
N GLY A 141 -5.67 13.14 -16.92
CA GLY A 141 -5.81 11.75 -17.36
C GLY A 141 -6.73 10.91 -16.45
N ALA A 142 -6.71 9.61 -16.66
CA ALA A 142 -7.53 8.67 -15.93
C ALA A 142 -6.92 8.37 -14.55
N LEU A 143 -7.71 8.54 -13.49
CA LEU A 143 -7.35 8.15 -12.11
C LEU A 143 -7.98 6.80 -11.78
N ASP A 144 -7.26 5.97 -11.05
CA ASP A 144 -7.73 4.68 -10.56
C ASP A 144 -8.31 4.84 -9.15
N ILE A 145 -9.55 4.39 -8.95
CA ILE A 145 -10.25 4.54 -7.68
C ILE A 145 -10.56 3.16 -7.10
N THR A 146 -10.22 2.97 -5.83
CA THR A 146 -10.51 1.73 -5.10
C THR A 146 -11.14 2.06 -3.75
N VAL A 147 -12.30 1.44 -3.45
CA VAL A 147 -12.79 1.30 -2.08
C VAL A 147 -12.25 -0.02 -1.55
N ASN A 148 -11.34 0.07 -0.59
CA ASN A 148 -10.63 -1.10 -0.07
C ASN A 148 -11.47 -1.81 0.99
N LEU A 149 -11.95 -3.01 0.67
CA LEU A 149 -12.73 -3.89 1.54
C LEU A 149 -11.89 -5.07 2.06
N SER A 150 -10.68 -5.26 1.53
CA SER A 150 -9.79 -6.37 1.89
C SER A 150 -9.18 -6.24 3.28
N LYS A 151 -9.07 -5.01 3.79
CA LYS A 151 -8.58 -4.74 5.15
C LYS A 151 -9.75 -4.84 6.13
N PRO A 152 -9.84 -5.89 6.97
CA PRO A 152 -10.93 -6.04 7.90
C PRO A 152 -10.96 -4.90 8.92
N GLU A 153 -12.15 -4.39 9.21
CA GLU A 153 -12.37 -3.49 10.34
C GLU A 153 -12.29 -4.31 11.64
N LYS A 154 -11.61 -3.77 12.65
CA LYS A 154 -11.51 -4.44 13.94
C LYS A 154 -12.84 -4.36 14.67
N ASP A 155 -13.29 -5.51 15.22
CA ASP A 155 -14.43 -5.55 16.11
C ASP A 155 -14.18 -4.66 17.36
N PRO A 156 -15.16 -3.88 17.82
CA PRO A 156 -15.03 -3.10 19.06
C PRO A 156 -14.59 -3.93 20.27
N LYS A 157 -15.00 -5.20 20.36
CA LYS A 157 -14.55 -6.13 21.41
C LYS A 157 -13.06 -6.43 21.30
N ASP A 158 -12.55 -6.64 20.08
CA ASP A 158 -11.14 -6.87 19.81
C ASP A 158 -10.30 -5.62 20.13
N ILE A 159 -10.82 -4.43 19.84
CA ILE A 159 -10.19 -3.16 20.22
C ILE A 159 -10.09 -3.05 21.75
N ALA A 160 -11.17 -3.36 22.47
CA ALA A 160 -11.19 -3.34 23.92
C ALA A 160 -10.25 -4.39 24.53
N ALA A 161 -10.24 -5.62 24.01
CA ALA A 161 -9.32 -6.69 24.41
C ALA A 161 -7.86 -6.32 24.17
N ALA A 162 -7.54 -5.71 23.02
CA ALA A 162 -6.22 -5.20 22.71
C ALA A 162 -5.78 -4.09 23.67
N ALA A 163 -6.68 -3.18 24.07
CA ALA A 163 -6.40 -2.13 25.04
C ALA A 163 -6.13 -2.69 26.44
N ALA A 164 -6.87 -3.73 26.87
CA ALA A 164 -6.72 -4.38 28.17
C ALA A 164 -5.44 -5.21 28.30
N THR A 165 -4.83 -5.64 27.18
CA THR A 165 -3.63 -6.46 27.19
C THR A 165 -2.39 -5.59 27.39
N LEU A 166 -1.82 -5.58 28.57
CA LEU A 166 -0.54 -4.93 28.88
C LEU A 166 0.62 -5.78 28.34
N SER A 167 1.03 -5.54 27.09
CA SER A 167 2.26 -6.17 26.59
C SER A 167 3.48 -5.38 27.03
N LYS A 168 4.38 -6.01 27.77
CA LYS A 168 5.70 -5.46 28.12
C LYS A 168 6.73 -5.71 27.01
N SER A 169 6.42 -6.56 26.05
CA SER A 169 7.32 -6.93 24.96
C SER A 169 7.18 -5.99 23.77
N LYS A 170 8.32 -5.56 23.23
CA LYS A 170 8.45 -4.84 21.96
C LYS A 170 8.85 -5.79 20.82
N TYR A 171 8.42 -7.05 20.86
CA TYR A 171 8.74 -8.05 19.84
C TYR A 171 7.48 -8.54 19.14
N PRO A 172 7.38 -8.39 17.81
CA PRO A 172 8.20 -7.54 16.93
C PRO A 172 8.07 -6.05 17.29
N ALA A 173 9.11 -5.24 17.00
CA ALA A 173 9.09 -3.81 17.33
C ALA A 173 8.07 -3.02 16.47
N CYS A 174 7.85 -3.42 15.23
CA CYS A 174 6.80 -2.87 14.34
C CYS A 174 6.34 -3.93 13.33
N LEU A 175 5.35 -3.57 12.50
CA LEU A 175 4.76 -4.46 11.49
C LEU A 175 5.70 -4.82 10.33
N LEU A 176 6.83 -4.12 10.18
CA LEU A 176 7.81 -4.33 9.12
C LEU A 176 9.10 -5.03 9.60
N CYS A 177 9.25 -5.27 10.91
CA CYS A 177 10.44 -5.96 11.41
C CYS A 177 10.53 -7.39 10.89
N VAL A 178 11.75 -7.88 10.62
CA VAL A 178 11.99 -9.24 10.14
C VAL A 178 11.49 -10.31 11.12
N GLU A 179 11.37 -9.97 12.41
CA GLU A 179 10.81 -10.80 13.47
C GLU A 179 9.31 -11.12 13.28
N ASN A 180 8.66 -10.48 12.30
CA ASN A 180 7.30 -10.87 11.90
C ASN A 180 7.26 -12.22 11.19
N GLU A 181 8.32 -12.63 10.52
CA GLU A 181 8.37 -13.91 9.82
C GLU A 181 8.14 -15.08 10.79
N GLY A 182 7.03 -15.80 10.60
CA GLY A 182 6.64 -16.88 11.49
C GLY A 182 5.98 -16.47 12.82
N PHE A 183 5.76 -15.17 13.06
CA PHE A 183 5.17 -14.69 14.31
C PHE A 183 3.69 -15.08 14.45
N SER A 184 3.32 -15.61 15.61
CA SER A 184 1.95 -16.10 15.87
C SER A 184 0.87 -15.02 15.94
N GLY A 185 1.29 -13.76 16.11
CA GLY A 185 0.36 -12.67 16.29
C GLY A 185 -0.28 -12.64 17.69
N ASN A 186 -1.14 -11.67 17.88
CA ASN A 186 -2.00 -11.47 19.06
C ASN A 186 -3.08 -10.42 18.75
N MET A 187 -3.93 -10.08 19.70
CA MET A 187 -5.01 -9.08 19.49
C MET A 187 -4.53 -7.70 19.04
N ARG A 188 -3.25 -7.35 19.24
CA ARG A 188 -2.64 -6.08 18.81
C ARG A 188 -1.84 -6.19 17.52
N HIS A 189 -1.36 -7.39 17.22
CA HIS A 189 -0.43 -7.64 16.14
C HIS A 189 -0.90 -8.83 15.29
N PRO A 190 -1.03 -8.68 13.97
CA PRO A 190 -1.53 -9.76 13.12
C PRO A 190 -0.61 -10.98 13.15
N ALA A 191 -1.20 -12.15 12.96
CA ALA A 191 -0.46 -13.38 12.74
C ALA A 191 0.31 -13.33 11.41
N ARG A 192 1.49 -13.97 11.39
CA ARG A 192 2.44 -13.97 10.27
C ARG A 192 3.16 -15.32 10.11
N GLN A 193 2.55 -16.44 10.58
CA GLN A 193 3.20 -17.76 10.46
C GLN A 193 3.40 -18.18 9.00
N ASN A 194 2.56 -17.67 8.09
CA ASN A 194 2.62 -17.88 6.64
C ASN A 194 3.35 -16.75 5.87
N LEU A 195 3.94 -15.76 6.56
CA LEU A 195 4.81 -14.77 5.94
C LEU A 195 6.18 -15.36 5.65
N ARG A 196 6.72 -15.06 4.46
CA ARG A 196 8.13 -15.31 4.11
C ARG A 196 8.76 -14.06 3.52
N LEU A 197 10.06 -13.91 3.78
CA LEU A 197 10.86 -12.76 3.38
C LEU A 197 11.96 -13.19 2.41
N ILE A 198 12.13 -12.47 1.31
CA ILE A 198 13.23 -12.68 0.36
C ILE A 198 14.36 -11.70 0.71
N PRO A 199 15.59 -12.17 0.99
CA PRO A 199 16.72 -11.31 1.30
C PRO A 199 17.20 -10.59 0.03
N LEU A 200 17.54 -9.30 0.19
CA LEU A 200 18.09 -8.44 -0.86
C LEU A 200 19.34 -7.73 -0.33
N GLU A 201 20.21 -7.35 -1.25
CA GLU A 201 21.30 -6.41 -1.01
C GLU A 201 21.07 -5.17 -1.88
N LEU A 202 20.95 -3.99 -1.26
CA LEU A 202 20.74 -2.71 -1.93
C LEU A 202 21.77 -1.72 -1.40
N ALA A 203 22.58 -1.14 -2.29
CA ALA A 203 23.68 -0.24 -1.95
C ALA A 203 24.65 -0.80 -0.86
N GLY A 204 24.88 -2.12 -0.89
CA GLY A 204 25.72 -2.82 0.09
C GLY A 204 25.07 -3.05 1.46
N GLU A 205 23.82 -2.68 1.65
CA GLU A 205 23.04 -2.91 2.87
C GLU A 205 22.11 -4.13 2.73
N LYS A 206 21.78 -4.77 3.87
CA LYS A 206 20.86 -5.91 3.91
C LYS A 206 19.42 -5.43 3.99
N TRP A 207 18.62 -5.84 3.02
CA TRP A 207 17.20 -5.56 2.88
C TRP A 207 16.40 -6.85 2.76
N MET A 208 15.10 -6.76 2.87
CA MET A 208 14.18 -7.87 2.67
C MET A 208 13.01 -7.41 1.79
N MET A 209 12.45 -8.33 1.03
CA MET A 209 11.22 -8.10 0.26
C MET A 209 10.12 -9.04 0.74
N GLN A 210 8.92 -8.51 0.85
CA GLN A 210 7.67 -9.26 1.07
C GLN A 210 6.56 -8.66 0.22
N TYR A 211 5.50 -9.41 -0.07
CA TYR A 211 4.29 -8.81 -0.60
C TYR A 211 3.42 -8.22 0.52
N SER A 212 2.59 -7.24 0.15
CA SER A 212 1.59 -6.70 1.06
C SER A 212 0.36 -7.61 1.09
N PRO A 213 -0.14 -8.01 2.26
CA PRO A 213 -1.34 -8.83 2.34
C PRO A 213 -2.61 -8.10 1.88
N TYR A 214 -2.56 -6.77 1.79
CA TYR A 214 -3.69 -5.94 1.34
C TYR A 214 -3.73 -5.72 -0.17
N SER A 215 -2.64 -5.98 -0.88
CA SER A 215 -2.52 -5.97 -2.35
C SER A 215 -3.34 -4.87 -3.04
N TYR A 216 -3.03 -3.60 -2.74
CA TYR A 216 -3.73 -2.45 -3.34
C TYR A 216 -3.67 -2.42 -4.87
N TYR A 217 -2.64 -3.04 -5.43
CA TYR A 217 -2.42 -3.31 -6.85
C TYR A 217 -1.68 -4.65 -7.01
N PRO A 218 -1.65 -5.25 -8.23
CA PRO A 218 -0.96 -6.52 -8.47
C PRO A 218 0.50 -6.49 -8.01
N GLU A 219 0.93 -7.54 -7.33
CA GLU A 219 2.30 -7.73 -6.85
C GLU A 219 2.81 -6.57 -5.97
N HIS A 220 1.90 -5.92 -5.21
CA HIS A 220 2.29 -4.88 -4.26
C HIS A 220 3.27 -5.43 -3.23
N CYS A 221 4.53 -5.03 -3.34
CA CYS A 221 5.59 -5.46 -2.42
C CYS A 221 6.06 -4.34 -1.49
N ILE A 222 6.61 -4.75 -0.36
CA ILE A 222 7.28 -3.92 0.62
C ILE A 222 8.75 -4.35 0.64
N VAL A 223 9.64 -3.40 0.43
CA VAL A 223 11.09 -3.58 0.50
C VAL A 223 11.56 -2.88 1.77
N LEU A 224 12.00 -3.63 2.76
CA LEU A 224 12.26 -3.12 4.11
C LEU A 224 13.72 -3.31 4.50
N SER A 225 14.29 -2.34 5.21
CA SER A 225 15.61 -2.49 5.81
C SER A 225 15.58 -3.65 6.81
N LYS A 226 16.62 -4.50 6.80
CA LYS A 226 16.73 -5.55 7.82
C LYS A 226 16.84 -4.98 9.22
N GLU A 227 17.43 -3.79 9.34
CA GLU A 227 17.56 -3.08 10.62
C GLU A 227 16.34 -2.18 10.85
N HIS A 228 15.84 -2.17 12.08
CA HIS A 228 14.79 -1.25 12.50
C HIS A 228 15.40 0.15 12.70
N LYS A 229 15.44 0.94 11.63
CA LYS A 229 15.93 2.32 11.62
C LYS A 229 14.90 3.27 11.01
N PRO A 230 14.82 4.54 11.45
CA PRO A 230 13.88 5.50 10.92
C PRO A 230 14.08 5.75 9.42
N MET A 231 13.00 6.13 8.74
CA MET A 231 13.05 6.60 7.36
C MET A 231 13.81 7.93 7.28
N VAL A 232 14.70 8.02 6.31
CA VAL A 232 15.43 9.26 5.97
C VAL A 232 15.56 9.32 4.45
N ILE A 233 15.06 10.38 3.84
CA ILE A 233 15.25 10.62 2.41
C ILE A 233 16.57 11.33 2.19
N ASP A 234 17.53 10.63 1.62
CA ASP A 234 18.86 11.15 1.26
C ASP A 234 19.33 10.57 -0.09
N GLY A 235 20.59 10.85 -0.46
CA GLY A 235 21.14 10.31 -1.70
C GLY A 235 21.22 8.79 -1.74
N GLY A 236 21.40 8.13 -0.61
CA GLY A 236 21.43 6.68 -0.52
C GLY A 236 20.08 6.02 -0.82
N VAL A 237 18.99 6.72 -0.57
CA VAL A 237 17.64 6.23 -0.97
C VAL A 237 17.55 6.03 -2.48
N PHE A 238 18.03 7.00 -3.27
CA PHE A 238 17.99 6.91 -4.74
C PHE A 238 18.83 5.75 -5.26
N ASP A 239 20.01 5.53 -4.68
CA ASP A 239 20.89 4.41 -5.06
C ASP A 239 20.26 3.07 -4.70
N ARG A 240 19.64 2.92 -3.52
CA ARG A 240 18.91 1.71 -3.11
C ARG A 240 17.72 1.43 -4.02
N MET A 241 16.99 2.47 -4.42
CA MET A 241 15.84 2.32 -5.33
C MET A 241 16.29 1.88 -6.73
N PHE A 242 17.39 2.43 -7.25
CA PHE A 242 17.93 1.99 -8.54
C PHE A 242 18.48 0.57 -8.48
N ASP A 243 19.17 0.17 -7.41
CA ASP A 243 19.59 -1.22 -7.22
C ASP A 243 18.40 -2.19 -7.25
N PHE A 244 17.28 -1.78 -6.64
CA PHE A 244 16.05 -2.58 -6.67
C PHE A 244 15.49 -2.70 -8.09
N THR A 245 15.40 -1.59 -8.84
CA THR A 245 14.90 -1.62 -10.22
C THR A 245 15.83 -2.34 -11.19
N GLU A 246 17.14 -2.38 -10.93
CA GLU A 246 18.09 -3.21 -11.69
C GLU A 246 17.89 -4.70 -11.42
N LYS A 247 17.57 -5.07 -10.15
CA LYS A 247 17.24 -6.46 -9.79
C LYS A 247 15.89 -6.91 -10.34
N PHE A 248 14.91 -6.01 -10.36
CA PHE A 248 13.52 -6.27 -10.80
C PHE A 248 13.08 -5.20 -11.81
N PRO A 249 13.56 -5.26 -13.08
CA PRO A 249 13.30 -4.21 -14.06
C PRO A 249 11.82 -4.03 -14.44
N HIS A 250 11.00 -5.04 -14.16
CA HIS A 250 9.55 -5.03 -14.38
C HIS A 250 8.76 -4.39 -13.23
N TYR A 251 9.43 -3.97 -12.15
CA TYR A 251 8.84 -3.30 -11.01
C TYR A 251 9.22 -1.82 -10.97
N PHE A 252 8.30 -1.00 -10.47
CA PHE A 252 8.62 0.30 -9.90
C PHE A 252 9.02 0.13 -8.43
N VAL A 253 9.65 1.14 -7.85
CA VAL A 253 9.84 1.27 -6.40
C VAL A 253 9.76 2.72 -5.99
N GLY A 254 9.10 3.00 -4.86
CA GLY A 254 8.99 4.35 -4.31
C GLY A 254 9.08 4.36 -2.79
N SER A 255 9.44 5.50 -2.24
CA SER A 255 9.45 5.76 -0.80
C SER A 255 8.36 6.75 -0.41
N ASN A 256 7.69 6.50 0.71
CA ASN A 256 6.95 7.57 1.36
C ASN A 256 7.91 8.71 1.78
N ALA A 257 7.38 9.89 1.97
CA ALA A 257 8.12 11.00 2.58
C ALA A 257 8.52 10.65 4.02
N ASP A 258 9.64 11.20 4.48
CA ASP A 258 10.23 10.94 5.81
C ASP A 258 9.71 11.87 6.91
N LEU A 259 8.75 12.74 6.61
CA LEU A 259 8.14 13.64 7.59
C LEU A 259 6.68 13.22 7.89
N PRO A 260 6.19 13.45 9.12
CA PRO A 260 4.79 13.20 9.46
C PRO A 260 3.84 14.05 8.60
N ILE A 261 2.56 13.68 8.56
CA ILE A 261 1.47 14.34 7.80
C ILE A 261 1.55 14.05 6.28
N VAL A 262 2.74 14.09 5.69
CA VAL A 262 2.96 13.88 4.23
C VAL A 262 3.60 12.54 3.91
N GLY A 263 3.85 11.72 4.92
CA GLY A 263 4.44 10.38 4.78
C GLY A 263 3.45 9.25 5.05
N GLY A 264 3.97 8.02 5.01
CA GLY A 264 3.24 6.83 5.40
C GLY A 264 3.05 6.70 6.92
N SER A 265 2.35 5.66 7.32
CA SER A 265 2.03 5.40 8.74
C SER A 265 3.20 4.86 9.57
N ILE A 266 4.26 4.35 8.94
CA ILE A 266 5.41 3.73 9.62
C ILE A 266 6.68 4.48 9.22
N LEU A 267 6.98 5.57 9.94
CA LEU A 267 8.21 6.36 9.74
C LEU A 267 9.40 5.82 10.54
N SER A 268 9.14 4.95 11.52
CA SER A 268 10.15 4.39 12.42
C SER A 268 10.98 3.25 11.80
N HIS A 269 10.57 2.74 10.65
CA HIS A 269 11.26 1.65 9.97
C HIS A 269 11.41 1.96 8.49
N GLU A 270 12.64 2.09 8.01
CA GLU A 270 12.95 2.41 6.63
C GLU A 270 12.47 1.32 5.69
N HIS A 271 11.62 1.72 4.73
CA HIS A 271 11.02 0.81 3.76
C HIS A 271 10.61 1.55 2.48
N PHE A 272 10.52 0.79 1.40
CA PHE A 272 9.97 1.21 0.12
C PHE A 272 8.74 0.36 -0.22
N GLN A 273 7.94 0.82 -1.17
CA GLN A 273 6.86 0.06 -1.77
C GLN A 273 7.13 -0.07 -3.27
N GLY A 274 6.87 -1.25 -3.82
CA GLY A 274 7.10 -1.53 -5.22
C GLY A 274 6.08 -2.52 -5.77
N GLY A 275 6.28 -2.95 -7.02
CA GLY A 275 5.44 -3.95 -7.67
C GLY A 275 5.25 -3.71 -9.16
N ARG A 276 4.42 -4.55 -9.77
CA ARG A 276 4.13 -4.53 -11.20
C ARG A 276 2.82 -3.78 -11.47
N TYR A 277 2.91 -2.46 -11.52
CA TYR A 277 1.74 -1.64 -11.81
C TYR A 277 2.12 -0.37 -12.58
N VAL A 278 1.30 0.02 -13.54
CA VAL A 278 1.46 1.28 -14.29
C VAL A 278 0.43 2.26 -13.78
N PHE A 279 0.88 3.17 -12.94
CA PHE A 279 0.00 4.17 -12.32
C PHE A 279 -0.45 5.26 -13.31
N PRO A 280 -1.54 5.98 -12.99
CA PRO A 280 -1.94 7.18 -13.73
C PRO A 280 -0.81 8.18 -13.95
N MET A 281 0.00 8.47 -12.93
CA MET A 281 1.13 9.40 -13.01
C MET A 281 2.23 8.95 -14.00
N ASP A 282 2.38 7.63 -14.22
CA ASP A 282 3.35 7.12 -15.21
C ASP A 282 3.00 7.55 -16.64
N ARG A 283 1.70 7.73 -16.91
CA ARG A 283 1.13 8.16 -18.20
C ARG A 283 0.97 9.68 -18.33
N ALA A 284 1.31 10.45 -17.28
CA ALA A 284 1.17 11.89 -17.28
C ALA A 284 2.09 12.54 -18.32
N GLU A 285 1.55 13.55 -19.01
CA GLU A 285 2.27 14.36 -20.01
C GLU A 285 3.28 15.28 -19.32
N ASN A 286 4.35 15.64 -20.04
CA ASN A 286 5.25 16.71 -19.63
C ASN A 286 4.56 18.06 -19.86
N GLU A 287 4.43 18.89 -18.83
CA GLU A 287 3.90 20.25 -18.91
C GLU A 287 5.00 21.26 -19.25
N TYR A 288 6.21 21.03 -18.70
CA TYR A 288 7.34 21.93 -18.93
C TYR A 288 8.66 21.13 -18.88
N GLU A 289 9.47 21.27 -19.91
CA GLU A 289 10.81 20.67 -19.97
C GLU A 289 11.88 21.73 -19.65
N PHE A 290 12.90 21.31 -18.91
CA PHE A 290 13.99 22.19 -18.51
C PHE A 290 15.32 21.44 -18.42
N THR A 291 16.40 22.20 -18.33
CA THR A 291 17.76 21.68 -18.13
C THR A 291 18.41 22.32 -16.91
N VAL A 292 19.21 21.55 -16.20
CA VAL A 292 20.01 22.06 -15.08
C VAL A 292 21.47 22.11 -15.51
N PRO A 293 22.11 23.30 -15.53
CA PRO A 293 23.51 23.43 -15.86
C PRO A 293 24.37 22.45 -15.04
N ARG A 294 25.39 21.81 -15.66
CA ARG A 294 26.27 20.77 -15.11
C ARG A 294 25.68 19.35 -15.05
N PHE A 295 24.41 19.17 -15.37
CA PHE A 295 23.74 17.86 -15.44
C PHE A 295 23.28 17.55 -16.87
N SER A 296 24.14 17.88 -17.86
CA SER A 296 23.88 17.51 -19.26
C SER A 296 23.74 15.97 -19.37
N GLY A 297 22.74 15.51 -20.15
CA GLY A 297 22.43 14.09 -20.28
C GLY A 297 21.36 13.60 -19.29
N VAL A 298 20.81 14.48 -18.46
CA VAL A 298 19.58 14.22 -17.71
C VAL A 298 18.47 15.08 -18.32
N THR A 299 17.40 14.44 -18.82
CA THR A 299 16.17 15.11 -19.21
C THR A 299 15.36 15.42 -17.96
N CYS A 300 14.87 16.64 -17.83
CA CYS A 300 14.07 17.08 -16.68
C CYS A 300 12.75 17.64 -17.18
N SER A 301 11.66 17.25 -16.54
CA SER A 301 10.34 17.81 -16.83
C SER A 301 9.50 18.01 -15.56
N VAL A 302 8.60 18.97 -15.60
CA VAL A 302 7.46 19.08 -14.70
C VAL A 302 6.32 18.29 -15.33
N LEU A 303 5.64 17.44 -14.59
CA LEU A 303 4.51 16.70 -15.10
C LEU A 303 3.22 17.52 -15.04
N LYS A 304 2.37 17.37 -16.04
CA LYS A 304 0.97 17.82 -15.99
C LYS A 304 0.20 16.89 -15.04
N TRP A 305 0.26 17.20 -13.77
CA TRP A 305 -0.25 16.39 -12.69
C TRP A 305 -0.86 17.26 -11.59
N PRO A 306 -1.85 16.79 -10.81
CA PRO A 306 -2.45 17.60 -9.74
C PRO A 306 -1.45 18.04 -8.67
N MET A 307 -0.37 17.28 -8.49
CA MET A 307 0.68 17.56 -7.51
C MET A 307 1.97 18.03 -8.19
N SER A 308 2.84 18.67 -7.44
CA SER A 308 4.13 19.21 -7.95
C SER A 308 5.15 18.06 -8.12
N VAL A 309 5.37 17.63 -9.35
CA VAL A 309 6.26 16.49 -9.68
C VAL A 309 7.34 16.91 -10.67
N ILE A 310 8.60 16.57 -10.34
CA ILE A 310 9.74 16.66 -11.26
C ILE A 310 10.09 15.25 -11.72
N ARG A 311 10.10 15.00 -13.03
CA ARG A 311 10.58 13.76 -13.66
C ARG A 311 11.99 13.95 -14.17
N LEU A 312 12.89 13.03 -13.80
CA LEU A 312 14.27 12.96 -14.26
C LEU A 312 14.47 11.66 -15.04
N GLN A 313 15.15 11.72 -16.19
CA GLN A 313 15.45 10.56 -17.01
C GLN A 313 16.88 10.62 -17.57
N SER A 314 17.61 9.51 -17.53
CA SER A 314 18.94 9.34 -18.12
C SER A 314 19.30 7.85 -18.23
N SER A 315 20.21 7.53 -19.14
CA SER A 315 20.90 6.24 -19.11
C SER A 315 22.06 6.19 -18.10
N ASP A 316 22.38 7.31 -17.46
CA ASP A 316 23.46 7.42 -16.46
C ASP A 316 22.85 7.61 -15.07
N ARG A 317 22.81 6.51 -14.31
CA ARG A 317 22.31 6.45 -12.94
C ARG A 317 22.98 7.49 -12.03
N SER A 318 24.29 7.64 -12.11
CA SER A 318 25.04 8.52 -11.22
C SER A 318 24.67 9.99 -11.41
N ARG A 319 24.35 10.39 -12.64
CA ARG A 319 23.92 11.76 -12.97
C ARG A 319 22.53 12.05 -12.44
N ILE A 320 21.60 11.10 -12.54
CA ILE A 320 20.26 11.25 -11.96
C ILE A 320 20.36 11.39 -10.45
N THR A 321 21.09 10.48 -9.77
CA THR A 321 21.29 10.54 -8.31
C THR A 321 21.87 11.89 -7.89
N ALA A 322 22.94 12.35 -8.56
CA ALA A 322 23.57 13.65 -8.23
C ALA A 322 22.62 14.85 -8.43
N LEU A 323 21.80 14.84 -9.48
CA LEU A 323 20.81 15.88 -9.69
C LEU A 323 19.65 15.79 -8.67
N ALA A 324 19.16 14.59 -8.37
CA ALA A 324 18.13 14.37 -7.36
C ALA A 324 18.54 14.84 -5.97
N VAL A 325 19.79 14.53 -5.57
CA VAL A 325 20.38 15.07 -4.32
C VAL A 325 20.38 16.59 -4.33
N ARG A 326 20.81 17.23 -5.43
CA ARG A 326 20.80 18.67 -5.55
C ARG A 326 19.38 19.25 -5.43
N ILE A 327 18.39 18.63 -6.10
CA ILE A 327 17.00 19.07 -6.01
C ILE A 327 16.50 18.95 -4.58
N LEU A 328 16.78 17.85 -3.90
CA LEU A 328 16.41 17.63 -2.49
C LEU A 328 17.03 18.66 -1.56
N GLU A 329 18.37 18.92 -1.70
CA GLU A 329 19.07 19.96 -0.91
C GLU A 329 18.45 21.32 -1.11
N LYS A 330 18.16 21.68 -2.37
CA LYS A 330 17.56 22.96 -2.72
C LYS A 330 16.13 23.06 -2.21
N TRP A 331 15.33 21.98 -2.33
CA TRP A 331 13.97 21.94 -1.83
C TRP A 331 13.94 22.11 -0.30
N ARG A 332 14.79 21.41 0.44
CA ARG A 332 14.92 21.54 1.89
C ARG A 332 15.29 22.94 2.39
N ALA A 333 15.84 23.78 1.51
CA ALA A 333 16.20 25.17 1.80
C ALA A 333 15.26 26.20 1.17
N TYR A 334 14.26 25.77 0.39
CA TYR A 334 13.42 26.67 -0.39
C TYR A 334 12.29 27.25 0.46
N CYS A 335 12.17 28.60 0.36
CA CYS A 335 11.02 29.34 0.89
C CYS A 335 10.42 30.19 -0.23
N ASP A 336 9.10 30.22 -0.30
CA ASP A 336 8.36 31.13 -1.19
C ASP A 336 7.11 31.65 -0.47
N VAL A 337 7.16 32.89 -0.05
CA VAL A 337 6.06 33.53 0.70
C VAL A 337 4.78 33.62 -0.14
N SER A 338 4.91 33.76 -1.46
CA SER A 338 3.74 33.87 -2.36
C SER A 338 2.94 32.56 -2.44
N ASP A 339 3.60 31.41 -2.29
CA ASP A 339 2.97 30.08 -2.22
C ASP A 339 2.84 29.56 -0.80
N ASN A 340 3.11 30.40 0.23
CA ASN A 340 3.07 30.02 1.62
C ASN A 340 3.99 28.81 1.96
N ILE A 341 5.16 28.73 1.31
CA ILE A 341 6.15 27.67 1.50
C ILE A 341 7.24 28.17 2.44
N TYR A 342 7.38 27.50 3.57
CA TYR A 342 8.48 27.72 4.51
C TYR A 342 9.23 26.40 4.71
N ALA A 343 10.56 26.47 4.56
CA ALA A 343 11.42 25.28 4.61
C ALA A 343 11.49 24.68 6.00
N LYS A 344 11.34 25.51 7.04
CA LYS A 344 11.41 25.10 8.46
C LYS A 344 10.76 26.15 9.36
N ASP A 345 10.40 25.71 10.57
CA ASP A 345 10.01 26.55 11.71
C ASP A 345 10.72 26.08 12.99
N GLU A 346 10.20 26.43 14.16
CA GLU A 346 10.69 25.99 15.47
C GLU A 346 10.53 24.49 15.72
N ASN A 347 9.61 23.81 15.01
CA ASN A 347 9.32 22.38 15.11
C ASN A 347 10.23 21.53 14.19
N GLY A 348 10.94 22.14 13.25
CA GLY A 348 11.87 21.44 12.36
C GLY A 348 11.70 21.73 10.87
N LEU A 349 12.12 20.76 10.05
CA LEU A 349 12.03 20.84 8.59
C LEU A 349 10.62 20.50 8.11
N HIS A 350 10.17 21.21 7.05
CA HIS A 350 8.88 20.99 6.41
C HIS A 350 8.99 20.39 5.01
N ASN A 351 10.03 20.75 4.28
CA ASN A 351 10.22 20.32 2.89
C ASN A 351 10.87 18.95 2.82
N THR A 352 10.20 18.03 2.11
CA THR A 352 10.68 16.69 1.80
C THR A 352 10.17 16.24 0.44
N ILE A 353 10.46 15.01 0.03
CA ILE A 353 9.99 14.44 -1.25
C ILE A 353 9.45 13.02 -1.06
N THR A 354 8.59 12.61 -1.98
CA THR A 354 8.20 11.23 -2.22
C THR A 354 8.85 10.80 -3.54
N PRO A 355 9.98 10.05 -3.53
CA PRO A 355 10.66 9.62 -4.73
C PRO A 355 10.08 8.32 -5.28
N ILE A 356 10.01 8.17 -6.62
CA ILE A 356 9.58 6.95 -7.32
C ILE A 356 10.56 6.66 -8.44
N ALA A 357 11.10 5.45 -8.49
CA ALA A 357 12.06 5.00 -9.49
C ALA A 357 11.51 3.89 -10.37
N HIS A 358 11.91 3.92 -11.64
CA HIS A 358 11.65 2.91 -12.66
C HIS A 358 12.93 2.68 -13.48
N LEU A 359 12.96 1.53 -14.16
CA LEU A 359 13.95 1.23 -15.18
C LEU A 359 13.23 0.83 -16.48
N ASP A 360 13.18 1.75 -17.44
CA ASP A 360 12.54 1.55 -18.74
C ASP A 360 13.61 1.16 -19.78
N GLY A 361 13.86 -0.13 -19.97
CA GLY A 361 14.97 -0.64 -20.76
C GLY A 361 16.31 -0.27 -20.11
N ASN A 362 17.04 0.69 -20.71
CA ASN A 362 18.29 1.22 -20.17
C ASN A 362 18.18 2.66 -19.64
N ILE A 363 16.95 3.18 -19.56
CA ILE A 363 16.68 4.53 -19.07
C ILE A 363 16.18 4.46 -17.63
N TYR A 364 16.95 5.00 -16.71
CA TYR A 364 16.51 5.25 -15.35
C TYR A 364 15.56 6.44 -15.35
N ARG A 365 14.43 6.28 -14.68
CA ARG A 365 13.46 7.34 -14.43
C ARG A 365 13.30 7.52 -12.92
N LEU A 366 13.32 8.77 -12.47
CA LEU A 366 13.08 9.13 -11.07
C LEU A 366 12.10 10.29 -11.02
N ASP A 367 10.94 10.05 -10.46
CA ASP A 367 9.91 11.05 -10.21
C ASP A 367 10.05 11.54 -8.77
N LEU A 368 10.16 12.86 -8.59
CA LEU A 368 10.30 13.52 -7.30
C LEU A 368 9.03 14.33 -7.02
N VAL A 369 8.14 13.77 -6.20
CA VAL A 369 6.94 14.50 -5.74
C VAL A 369 7.34 15.38 -4.57
N LEU A 370 7.25 16.70 -4.75
CA LEU A 370 7.59 17.66 -3.72
C LEU A 370 6.52 17.70 -2.64
N ARG A 371 6.93 17.64 -1.37
CA ARG A 371 6.03 17.60 -0.21
C ARG A 371 6.43 18.66 0.80
N ASN A 372 5.43 19.13 1.55
CA ASN A 372 5.63 20.04 2.68
C ASN A 372 4.60 19.71 3.78
N ASN A 373 5.04 19.54 5.03
CA ASN A 373 4.20 19.16 6.16
C ASN A 373 3.83 20.32 7.09
N GLN A 374 3.99 21.55 6.62
CA GLN A 374 3.67 22.74 7.38
C GLN A 374 2.20 22.76 7.80
N THR A 375 1.95 23.19 9.03
CA THR A 375 0.61 23.36 9.60
C THR A 375 0.30 24.83 9.94
N SER A 376 -0.97 25.14 10.14
CA SER A 376 -1.40 26.41 10.74
C SER A 376 -2.53 26.17 11.74
N ALA A 377 -2.94 27.20 12.45
CA ALA A 377 -4.07 27.11 13.38
C ALA A 377 -5.36 26.72 12.65
N GLU A 378 -5.57 27.23 11.41
CA GLU A 378 -6.71 26.92 10.55
C GLU A 378 -6.57 25.56 9.86
N ARG A 379 -5.34 25.10 9.66
CA ARG A 379 -5.01 23.84 8.94
C ARG A 379 -4.09 22.95 9.79
N PRO A 380 -4.59 22.42 10.93
CA PRO A 380 -3.77 21.63 11.87
C PRO A 380 -3.35 20.26 11.32
N MET A 381 -4.02 19.77 10.29
CA MET A 381 -3.67 18.53 9.60
C MET A 381 -2.66 18.75 8.46
N GLY A 382 -2.29 19.99 8.17
CA GLY A 382 -1.36 20.38 7.10
C GLY A 382 -1.96 21.43 6.17
N ILE A 383 -1.13 22.38 5.72
CA ILE A 383 -1.52 23.37 4.70
C ILE A 383 -1.72 22.63 3.36
N HIS A 384 -0.77 21.76 3.01
CA HIS A 384 -0.82 20.90 1.83
C HIS A 384 -1.43 19.54 2.16
N HIS A 385 -2.69 19.55 2.59
CA HIS A 385 -3.48 18.39 3.01
C HIS A 385 -4.93 18.56 2.54
N PRO A 386 -5.69 17.47 2.28
CA PRO A 386 -7.08 17.57 1.85
C PRO A 386 -7.91 18.56 2.69
N ARG A 387 -8.66 19.43 2.03
CA ARG A 387 -9.55 20.39 2.71
C ARG A 387 -10.70 19.68 3.41
N PRO A 388 -11.24 20.24 4.52
CA PRO A 388 -12.32 19.63 5.30
C PRO A 388 -13.54 19.23 4.48
N GLU A 389 -13.85 19.96 3.41
CA GLU A 389 -14.99 19.66 2.52
C GLU A 389 -14.87 18.32 1.79
N TYR A 390 -13.64 17.75 1.65
CA TYR A 390 -13.39 16.45 1.03
C TYR A 390 -13.26 15.31 2.05
N HIS A 391 -13.26 15.60 3.35
CA HIS A 391 -13.05 14.61 4.41
C HIS A 391 -14.15 13.54 4.47
N HIS A 392 -15.33 13.82 3.92
CA HIS A 392 -16.39 12.83 3.80
C HIS A 392 -16.01 11.68 2.85
N ILE A 393 -15.10 11.91 1.89
CA ILE A 393 -14.55 10.88 0.99
C ILE A 393 -13.14 10.46 1.44
N LYS A 394 -12.22 11.43 1.62
CA LYS A 394 -10.81 11.16 1.95
C LYS A 394 -10.29 12.18 2.95
N LYS A 395 -10.01 11.71 4.16
CA LYS A 395 -9.48 12.53 5.26
C LYS A 395 -8.03 12.22 5.58
N GLU A 396 -7.59 10.99 5.29
CA GLU A 396 -6.28 10.48 5.65
C GLU A 396 -5.17 11.18 4.84
N ASN A 397 -3.95 11.11 5.35
CA ASN A 397 -2.75 11.59 4.66
C ASN A 397 -2.60 10.90 3.28
N ILE A 398 -2.11 11.65 2.29
CA ILE A 398 -1.85 11.14 0.95
C ILE A 398 -0.42 10.58 0.91
N GLY A 399 -0.34 9.27 0.77
CA GLY A 399 0.91 8.50 0.70
C GLY A 399 1.36 8.22 -0.75
N LEU A 400 2.41 7.39 -0.87
CA LEU A 400 3.06 7.05 -2.15
C LEU A 400 2.09 6.57 -3.24
N ILE A 401 1.20 5.65 -2.92
CA ILE A 401 0.26 5.04 -3.88
C ILE A 401 -0.70 6.10 -4.43
N GLU A 402 -1.19 6.95 -3.54
CA GLU A 402 -2.18 7.97 -3.86
C GLU A 402 -1.59 9.12 -4.67
N VAL A 403 -0.35 9.53 -4.37
CA VAL A 403 0.33 10.57 -5.18
C VAL A 403 0.52 10.13 -6.63
N MET A 404 0.59 8.81 -6.89
CA MET A 404 0.68 8.25 -8.23
C MET A 404 -0.69 8.08 -8.94
N GLY A 405 -1.79 8.42 -8.25
CA GLY A 405 -3.13 8.48 -8.85
C GLY A 405 -4.03 7.27 -8.60
N LEU A 406 -3.65 6.36 -7.70
CA LEU A 406 -4.52 5.28 -7.22
C LEU A 406 -5.12 5.67 -5.87
N ALA A 407 -6.38 6.03 -5.84
CA ALA A 407 -7.12 6.28 -4.60
C ALA A 407 -7.31 4.98 -3.82
N VAL A 408 -6.91 4.98 -2.55
CA VAL A 408 -7.26 3.93 -1.59
C VAL A 408 -8.24 4.52 -0.60
N LEU A 409 -9.53 4.28 -0.83
CA LEU A 409 -10.64 4.86 -0.07
C LEU A 409 -11.09 3.89 1.03
N PRO A 410 -11.62 4.42 2.18
CA PRO A 410 -12.01 3.60 3.31
C PRO A 410 -13.27 2.77 3.04
N ALA A 411 -13.35 1.58 3.66
CA ALA A 411 -14.44 0.61 3.50
C ALA A 411 -15.83 1.18 3.86
N ARG A 412 -15.90 2.12 4.81
CA ARG A 412 -17.18 2.79 5.21
C ARG A 412 -17.95 3.34 4.01
N LEU A 413 -17.24 3.80 2.96
CA LEU A 413 -17.87 4.39 1.77
C LEU A 413 -18.78 3.41 1.03
N GLU A 414 -18.57 2.10 1.12
CA GLU A 414 -19.49 1.14 0.50
C GLU A 414 -20.92 1.29 1.07
N LYS A 415 -21.04 1.27 2.39
CA LYS A 415 -22.34 1.40 3.08
C LYS A 415 -22.91 2.81 2.96
N GLU A 416 -22.08 3.82 3.11
CA GLU A 416 -22.47 5.22 3.03
C GLU A 416 -23.01 5.56 1.65
N MET A 417 -22.31 5.14 0.57
CA MET A 417 -22.75 5.40 -0.81
C MET A 417 -23.99 4.57 -1.20
N ALA A 418 -24.09 3.32 -0.74
CA ALA A 418 -25.30 2.54 -0.97
C ALA A 418 -26.53 3.22 -0.35
N ARG A 419 -26.42 3.72 0.89
CA ARG A 419 -27.49 4.43 1.56
C ARG A 419 -27.79 5.78 0.91
N LEU A 420 -26.77 6.52 0.50
CA LEU A 420 -26.92 7.79 -0.22
C LEU A 420 -27.74 7.62 -1.50
N LYS A 421 -27.42 6.61 -2.31
CA LYS A 421 -28.12 6.29 -3.55
C LYS A 421 -29.60 5.94 -3.31
N GLU A 422 -29.87 5.12 -2.29
CA GLU A 422 -31.26 4.78 -1.89
C GLU A 422 -32.07 6.01 -1.54
N LEU A 423 -31.52 6.93 -0.75
CA LEU A 423 -32.22 8.14 -0.33
C LEU A 423 -32.43 9.11 -1.50
N ILE A 424 -31.45 9.27 -2.38
CA ILE A 424 -31.56 10.11 -3.60
C ILE A 424 -32.69 9.59 -4.48
N LEU A 425 -32.71 8.29 -4.82
CA LEU A 425 -33.73 7.70 -5.70
C LEU A 425 -35.13 7.74 -5.11
N SER A 426 -35.24 7.66 -3.78
CA SER A 426 -36.51 7.76 -3.09
C SER A 426 -36.97 9.20 -2.77
N GLY A 427 -36.16 10.22 -3.11
CA GLY A 427 -36.43 11.62 -2.82
C GLY A 427 -36.54 11.96 -1.34
N LYS A 428 -35.81 11.20 -0.48
CA LYS A 428 -35.82 11.40 0.97
C LYS A 428 -34.70 12.35 1.40
N ASP A 429 -34.88 12.91 2.60
CA ASP A 429 -33.89 13.82 3.21
C ASP A 429 -32.58 13.10 3.50
N LEU A 430 -31.47 13.67 2.97
CA LEU A 430 -30.12 13.16 3.15
C LEU A 430 -29.52 13.51 4.51
N ARG A 431 -30.05 14.55 5.18
CA ARG A 431 -29.55 15.07 6.45
C ARG A 431 -30.10 14.35 7.67
N GLY A 432 -31.23 13.65 7.48
CA GLY A 432 -31.86 12.87 8.53
C GLY A 432 -31.25 11.52 8.84
N ASP A 433 -30.23 11.09 8.08
CA ASP A 433 -29.61 9.79 8.20
C ASP A 433 -28.12 9.91 8.54
N SER A 434 -27.64 9.18 9.55
CA SER A 434 -26.28 9.26 10.07
C SER A 434 -25.19 8.81 9.08
N LEU A 435 -25.53 7.97 8.09
CA LEU A 435 -24.61 7.51 7.06
C LEU A 435 -24.44 8.52 5.92
N THR A 436 -25.43 9.41 5.73
CA THR A 436 -25.44 10.32 4.58
C THR A 436 -25.25 11.78 4.93
N ILE A 437 -25.41 12.17 6.18
CA ILE A 437 -25.34 13.58 6.61
C ILE A 437 -24.01 14.25 6.23
N SER A 438 -22.88 13.54 6.29
CA SER A 438 -21.57 14.07 5.91
C SER A 438 -21.40 14.26 4.39
N HIS A 439 -22.26 13.64 3.59
CA HIS A 439 -22.26 13.71 2.13
C HIS A 439 -23.36 14.62 1.57
N ALA A 440 -24.26 15.13 2.43
CA ALA A 440 -25.48 15.80 1.99
C ALA A 440 -25.21 17.04 1.13
N ASP A 441 -24.33 17.95 1.55
CA ASP A 441 -23.99 19.16 0.80
C ASP A 441 -23.41 18.83 -0.59
N TRP A 442 -22.50 17.87 -0.65
CA TRP A 442 -21.89 17.38 -1.88
C TRP A 442 -22.91 16.72 -2.82
N ALA A 443 -23.80 15.90 -2.27
CA ALA A 443 -24.84 15.24 -3.06
C ALA A 443 -25.89 16.24 -3.60
N GLU A 444 -26.30 17.21 -2.79
CA GLU A 444 -27.22 18.28 -3.22
C GLU A 444 -26.59 19.14 -4.34
N GLU A 445 -25.30 19.44 -4.26
CA GLU A 445 -24.58 20.13 -5.33
C GLU A 445 -24.61 19.31 -6.63
N ILE A 446 -24.34 17.99 -6.59
CA ILE A 446 -24.44 17.11 -7.75
C ILE A 446 -25.83 17.16 -8.35
N LEU A 447 -26.87 16.96 -7.52
CA LEU A 447 -28.27 16.95 -7.95
C LEU A 447 -28.73 18.28 -8.55
N SER A 448 -28.13 19.40 -8.18
CA SER A 448 -28.41 20.70 -8.76
C SER A 448 -27.98 20.85 -10.23
N ARG A 449 -27.00 20.04 -10.67
CA ARG A 449 -26.38 20.15 -12.01
C ARG A 449 -26.55 18.89 -12.88
N VAL A 450 -26.94 17.77 -12.30
CA VAL A 450 -27.09 16.50 -13.02
C VAL A 450 -28.44 15.84 -12.62
N SER A 451 -29.23 15.45 -13.61
CA SER A 451 -30.40 14.61 -13.37
C SER A 451 -29.93 13.17 -13.09
N VAL A 452 -30.42 12.61 -11.99
CA VAL A 452 -30.04 11.29 -11.50
C VAL A 452 -31.26 10.38 -11.44
N ASP A 453 -31.11 9.16 -11.95
CA ASP A 453 -32.09 8.08 -11.96
C ASP A 453 -31.43 6.73 -11.65
N GLU A 454 -32.22 5.64 -11.66
CA GLU A 454 -31.71 4.28 -11.37
C GLU A 454 -30.64 3.82 -12.36
N ASP A 455 -30.68 4.27 -13.62
CA ASP A 455 -29.76 3.83 -14.68
C ASP A 455 -28.39 4.52 -14.59
N ASN A 456 -28.30 5.73 -14.04
CA ASN A 456 -27.09 6.53 -14.07
C ASN A 456 -26.45 6.83 -12.69
N ILE A 457 -27.15 6.59 -11.58
CA ILE A 457 -26.73 7.00 -10.23
C ILE A 457 -25.34 6.46 -9.87
N ASP A 458 -25.05 5.20 -10.20
CA ASP A 458 -23.74 4.59 -9.92
C ASP A 458 -22.63 5.28 -10.68
N SER A 459 -22.81 5.56 -11.95
CA SER A 459 -21.83 6.22 -12.79
C SER A 459 -21.58 7.68 -12.37
N VAL A 460 -22.65 8.38 -11.98
CA VAL A 460 -22.57 9.76 -11.48
C VAL A 460 -21.78 9.80 -10.17
N ILE A 461 -22.18 9.02 -9.16
CA ILE A 461 -21.50 9.00 -7.85
C ILE A 461 -20.04 8.58 -7.98
N ASN A 462 -19.74 7.52 -8.74
CA ASN A 462 -18.37 7.07 -8.95
C ASN A 462 -17.49 8.14 -9.61
N ARG A 463 -18.00 8.83 -10.64
CA ARG A 463 -17.31 9.94 -11.28
C ARG A 463 -17.04 11.07 -10.30
N GLU A 464 -18.04 11.47 -9.50
CA GLU A 464 -17.91 12.57 -8.56
C GLU A 464 -16.94 12.24 -7.40
N ILE A 465 -16.91 10.99 -6.91
CA ILE A 465 -15.88 10.52 -5.96
C ILE A 465 -14.48 10.68 -6.57
N GLY A 466 -14.30 10.32 -7.84
CA GLY A 466 -13.01 10.50 -8.53
C GLY A 466 -12.62 11.97 -8.68
N HIS A 467 -13.58 12.86 -8.92
CA HIS A 467 -13.33 14.32 -8.95
C HIS A 467 -12.95 14.86 -7.55
N VAL A 468 -13.57 14.35 -6.48
CA VAL A 468 -13.14 14.68 -5.11
C VAL A 468 -11.68 14.23 -4.90
N PHE A 469 -11.32 13.02 -5.31
CA PHE A 469 -9.94 12.54 -5.18
C PHE A 469 -8.94 13.37 -5.99
N LYS A 470 -9.29 13.78 -7.21
CA LYS A 470 -8.47 14.71 -7.99
C LYS A 470 -8.24 16.03 -7.23
N ASN A 471 -9.28 16.59 -6.62
CA ASN A 471 -9.16 17.81 -5.81
C ASN A 471 -8.32 17.58 -4.55
N VAL A 472 -8.44 16.41 -3.92
CA VAL A 472 -7.58 15.98 -2.79
C VAL A 472 -6.11 15.98 -3.18
N LEU A 473 -5.75 15.48 -4.37
CA LEU A 473 -4.37 15.54 -4.86
C LEU A 473 -3.92 16.98 -5.12
N ALA A 474 -4.78 17.82 -5.69
CA ALA A 474 -4.47 19.23 -5.94
C ALA A 474 -4.25 20.00 -4.62
N ASP A 475 -5.03 19.75 -3.58
CA ASP A 475 -4.81 20.32 -2.24
C ASP A 475 -3.46 19.92 -1.62
N CYS A 476 -2.89 18.80 -2.06
CA CYS A 476 -1.58 18.32 -1.58
C CYS A 476 -0.40 18.86 -2.43
N SER A 477 -0.66 19.63 -3.48
CA SER A 477 0.36 20.30 -4.26
C SER A 477 1.05 21.41 -3.46
N VAL A 478 2.34 21.60 -3.65
CA VAL A 478 3.11 22.66 -2.97
C VAL A 478 3.18 23.94 -3.78
N PHE A 479 3.07 23.86 -5.11
CA PHE A 479 2.99 25.04 -5.99
C PHE A 479 1.57 25.21 -6.51
N SER A 480 1.13 26.47 -6.51
CA SER A 480 -0.21 26.84 -6.97
C SER A 480 -0.35 26.82 -8.50
N ASP A 481 0.75 27.05 -9.21
CA ASP A 481 0.80 27.13 -10.66
C ASP A 481 2.21 26.84 -11.23
N LEU A 482 2.31 26.75 -12.56
CA LEU A 482 3.56 26.49 -13.25
C LEU A 482 4.60 27.61 -13.07
N GLU A 483 4.19 28.86 -12.94
CA GLU A 483 5.13 30.01 -12.79
C GLU A 483 5.81 29.93 -11.39
N SER A 484 5.06 29.59 -10.36
CA SER A 484 5.60 29.29 -9.04
C SER A 484 6.61 28.15 -9.09
N PHE A 485 6.29 27.09 -9.80
CA PHE A 485 7.18 25.94 -9.97
C PHE A 485 8.48 26.35 -10.72
N LYS A 486 8.38 27.18 -11.76
CA LYS A 486 9.55 27.69 -12.51
C LYS A 486 10.47 28.54 -11.62
N ARG A 487 9.94 29.26 -10.63
CA ARG A 487 10.79 29.96 -9.64
C ARG A 487 11.69 28.98 -8.87
N PHE A 488 11.12 27.85 -8.41
CA PHE A 488 11.91 26.80 -7.76
C PHE A 488 12.92 26.15 -8.72
N ILE A 489 12.55 25.85 -9.97
CA ILE A 489 13.47 25.32 -10.98
C ILE A 489 14.64 26.27 -11.21
N SER A 490 14.39 27.57 -11.29
CA SER A 490 15.42 28.60 -11.40
C SER A 490 16.37 28.60 -10.20
N PHE A 491 15.83 28.40 -8.98
CA PHE A 491 16.62 28.27 -7.75
C PHE A 491 17.48 26.99 -7.75
N VAL A 492 16.96 25.86 -8.26
CA VAL A 492 17.74 24.62 -8.46
C VAL A 492 18.90 24.84 -9.44
N SER A 493 18.63 25.56 -10.53
CA SER A 493 19.59 25.80 -11.63
C SER A 493 20.68 26.81 -11.25
N ALA A 494 20.45 27.66 -10.26
CA ALA A 494 21.41 28.65 -9.83
C ALA A 494 22.73 28.01 -9.30
N PRO A 495 23.91 28.56 -9.61
CA PRO A 495 25.17 28.06 -9.05
C PRO A 495 25.12 28.10 -7.51
N LYS A 496 25.87 27.16 -6.84
CA LYS A 496 26.06 27.29 -5.38
C LYS A 496 26.73 28.65 -5.12
N THR A 497 26.06 29.53 -4.43
CA THR A 497 26.71 30.74 -3.86
C THR A 497 27.82 30.26 -2.94
N LYS A 498 29.05 30.75 -3.16
CA LYS A 498 30.22 30.42 -2.35
C LYS A 498 30.05 30.89 -0.92
#